data_0a5801e55249791ed43fdccab161374e
#
_entry.id   0a5801e55249791ed43fdccab161374e
#
_cell.length_a   1.000
_cell.length_b   1.000
_cell.length_c   1.000
_cell.angle_alpha   90.00
_cell.angle_beta   90.00
_cell.angle_gamma   90.00
#
_symmetry.space_group_name_H-M   'P 1'
#
loop_
_entity.id
_entity.type
_entity.pdbx_description
1 polymer ?
#
loop_
_entity_poly.entity_id
_entity_poly.type
_entity_poly.pdbx_seq_one_letter_code
_entity_poly.pdbx_strand_id
1 'polypeptide(L)'
;YPIYDAAKRLTSGMYIPDSFMCLSFHIKKHLKIGKGGMILTDDADAAAWFRKGRYEGRAEVMYHDDDIQINGWNAYMTPEQAARGLMLMQNYPEHIEDLPEEPLYRDLREFELFSNLETVA
;
A
#
# COMPACT_ATOMS: atom_id res chain seq x y z
N TYR A 1 6.72 14.09 8.59
CA TYR A 1 7.08 13.33 7.38
C TYR A 1 6.00 13.51 6.31
N PRO A 2 6.36 13.88 5.07
CA PRO A 2 5.41 13.92 3.96
C PRO A 2 4.97 12.51 3.55
N ILE A 3 3.73 12.41 3.09
CA ILE A 3 3.17 11.18 2.54
C ILE A 3 2.97 11.37 1.04
N TYR A 4 3.59 10.50 0.24
CA TYR A 4 3.47 10.52 -1.21
C TYR A 4 2.60 9.37 -1.72
N ASP A 5 1.62 9.67 -2.53
CA ASP A 5 0.93 8.66 -3.34
C ASP A 5 1.83 8.28 -4.52
N ALA A 6 2.42 7.10 -4.43
CA ALA A 6 3.29 6.53 -5.45
C ALA A 6 2.63 5.33 -6.16
N ALA A 7 1.29 5.28 -6.18
CA ALA A 7 0.54 4.16 -6.76
C ALA A 7 0.78 3.94 -8.26
N LYS A 8 1.32 4.94 -8.96
CA LYS A 8 1.65 4.89 -10.39
C LYS A 8 3.16 4.79 -10.66
N ARG A 9 3.97 4.56 -9.64
CA ARG A 9 5.44 4.52 -9.74
C ARG A 9 6.00 3.27 -9.08
N LEU A 10 6.88 2.57 -9.78
CA LEU A 10 7.72 1.53 -9.22
C LEU A 10 8.99 1.39 -10.07
N THR A 11 10.05 2.07 -9.66
CA THR A 11 11.33 2.13 -10.37
C THR A 11 12.49 2.24 -9.39
N SER A 12 13.70 1.87 -9.80
CA SER A 12 14.87 2.04 -8.96
C SER A 12 15.14 3.52 -8.65
N GLY A 13 15.58 3.78 -7.42
CA GLY A 13 15.92 5.11 -6.96
C GLY A 13 14.74 6.04 -6.70
N MET A 14 13.51 5.51 -6.65
CA MET A 14 12.32 6.33 -6.48
C MET A 14 12.10 6.87 -5.06
N TYR A 15 12.75 6.27 -4.06
CA TYR A 15 12.49 6.62 -2.67
C TYR A 15 12.98 8.05 -2.34
N ILE A 16 12.12 8.81 -1.68
CA ILE A 16 12.42 10.14 -1.18
C ILE A 16 12.70 10.01 0.33
N PRO A 17 13.92 10.35 0.80
CA PRO A 17 14.27 10.26 2.22
C PRO A 17 13.33 11.04 3.13
N ASP A 18 13.22 10.62 4.39
CA ASP A 18 12.37 11.23 5.41
C ASP A 18 10.88 11.29 5.01
N SER A 19 10.38 10.25 4.32
CA SER A 19 9.00 10.23 3.83
C SER A 19 8.32 8.88 4.01
N PHE A 20 7.02 8.86 3.75
CA PHE A 20 6.24 7.65 3.51
C PHE A 20 5.76 7.63 2.07
N MET A 21 6.15 6.63 1.28
CA MET A 21 5.67 6.46 -0.08
C MET A 21 4.73 5.26 -0.17
N CYS A 22 3.50 5.49 -0.60
CA CYS A 22 2.46 4.47 -0.69
C CYS A 22 2.37 3.92 -2.11
N LEU A 23 2.69 2.63 -2.27
CA LEU A 23 2.61 1.89 -3.52
C LEU A 23 1.33 1.07 -3.60
N SER A 24 0.86 0.81 -4.81
CA SER A 24 -0.25 -0.09 -5.07
C SER A 24 0.18 -1.28 -5.92
N PHE A 25 -0.29 -2.46 -5.55
CA PHE A 25 -0.12 -3.71 -6.31
C PHE A 25 -1.41 -4.20 -6.95
N HIS A 26 -2.34 -3.27 -7.17
CA HIS A 26 -3.55 -3.56 -7.94
C HIS A 26 -3.20 -4.07 -9.35
N ILE A 27 -4.09 -4.88 -9.95
CA ILE A 27 -3.83 -5.51 -11.25
C ILE A 27 -3.52 -4.52 -12.39
N LYS A 28 -3.94 -3.26 -12.26
CA LYS A 28 -3.64 -2.19 -13.23
C LYS A 28 -2.30 -1.47 -13.00
N LYS A 29 -1.58 -1.81 -11.94
CA LYS A 29 -0.32 -1.14 -11.57
C LYS A 29 0.88 -1.86 -12.15
N HIS A 30 2.08 -1.34 -11.90
CA HIS A 30 3.32 -1.91 -12.44
C HIS A 30 3.55 -3.36 -11.98
N LEU A 31 3.46 -3.62 -10.68
CA LEU A 31 3.58 -4.96 -10.12
C LEU A 31 2.18 -5.55 -9.90
N LYS A 32 1.74 -6.37 -10.84
CA LYS A 32 0.37 -6.84 -10.95
C LYS A 32 0.10 -8.06 -10.04
N ILE A 33 0.25 -7.87 -8.74
CA ILE A 33 -0.13 -8.90 -7.77
C ILE A 33 -1.65 -9.12 -7.79
N GLY A 34 -2.41 -8.04 -7.97
CA GLY A 34 -3.87 -8.02 -8.03
C GLY A 34 -4.50 -7.31 -6.83
N LYS A 35 -3.86 -7.32 -5.70
CA LYS A 35 -4.29 -6.67 -4.47
C LYS A 35 -3.08 -6.32 -3.60
N GLY A 36 -3.28 -5.39 -2.67
CA GLY A 36 -2.25 -4.98 -1.71
C GLY A 36 -1.47 -3.77 -2.16
N GLY A 37 -0.46 -3.46 -1.40
CA GLY A 37 0.43 -2.33 -1.59
C GLY A 37 1.63 -2.43 -0.66
N MET A 38 2.41 -1.38 -0.62
CA MET A 38 3.59 -1.29 0.23
C MET A 38 3.79 0.16 0.66
N ILE A 39 4.29 0.34 1.87
CA ILE A 39 4.78 1.64 2.34
C ILE A 39 6.31 1.57 2.38
N LEU A 40 6.96 2.48 1.67
CA LEU A 40 8.40 2.68 1.76
C LEU A 40 8.68 3.74 2.80
N THR A 41 9.63 3.48 3.69
CA THR A 41 10.09 4.43 4.71
C THR A 41 11.49 4.04 5.19
N ASP A 42 12.29 5.03 5.58
CA ASP A 42 13.57 4.87 6.29
C ASP A 42 13.42 5.03 7.81
N ASP A 43 12.21 5.34 8.30
CA ASP A 43 11.90 5.38 9.72
C ASP A 43 11.66 3.94 10.24
N ALA A 44 12.64 3.42 10.99
CA ALA A 44 12.58 2.06 11.52
C ALA A 44 11.46 1.85 12.55
N ASP A 45 11.16 2.86 13.36
CA ASP A 45 10.11 2.79 14.38
C ASP A 45 8.73 2.78 13.71
N ALA A 46 8.53 3.64 12.71
CA ALA A 46 7.33 3.64 11.91
C ALA A 46 7.15 2.29 11.17
N ALA A 47 8.21 1.75 10.58
CA ALA A 47 8.16 0.45 9.91
C ALA A 47 7.76 -0.69 10.88
N ALA A 48 8.30 -0.68 12.11
CA ALA A 48 7.94 -1.64 13.14
C ALA A 48 6.46 -1.50 13.55
N TRP A 49 5.99 -0.26 13.70
CA TRP A 49 4.59 0.03 13.99
C TRP A 49 3.65 -0.46 12.86
N PHE A 50 3.99 -0.19 11.61
CA PHE A 50 3.19 -0.64 10.45
C PHE A 50 3.13 -2.17 10.34
N ARG A 51 4.22 -2.89 10.67
CA ARG A 51 4.20 -4.36 10.68
C ARG A 51 3.19 -4.91 11.67
N LYS A 52 3.11 -4.34 12.87
CA LYS A 52 2.09 -4.69 13.85
C LYS A 52 0.71 -4.23 13.40
N GLY A 53 0.58 -3.00 12.92
CA GLY A 53 -0.68 -2.41 12.47
C GLY A 53 -1.37 -3.21 11.38
N ARG A 54 -0.64 -3.71 10.39
CA ARG A 54 -1.19 -4.56 9.32
C ARG A 54 -1.57 -5.98 9.78
N TYR A 55 -1.04 -6.43 10.93
CA TYR A 55 -1.25 -7.76 11.51
C TYR A 55 -2.09 -7.69 12.79
N GLU A 56 -3.18 -6.95 12.74
CA GLU A 56 -4.16 -6.86 13.83
C GLU A 56 -3.60 -6.30 15.15
N GLY A 57 -2.52 -5.54 15.08
CA GLY A 57 -1.80 -5.00 16.26
C GLY A 57 -0.83 -6.00 16.90
N ARG A 58 -0.65 -7.17 16.30
CA ARG A 58 0.14 -8.28 16.83
C ARG A 58 1.59 -8.27 16.34
N ALA A 59 2.47 -8.84 17.13
CA ALA A 59 3.83 -9.17 16.72
C ALA A 59 3.88 -10.60 16.12
N GLU A 60 4.95 -10.91 15.40
CA GLU A 60 5.21 -12.25 14.85
C GLU A 60 5.87 -13.16 15.91
N VAL A 61 5.18 -13.34 17.04
CA VAL A 61 5.57 -14.18 18.17
C VAL A 61 4.43 -15.10 18.58
N MET A 62 4.69 -16.04 19.46
CA MET A 62 3.63 -16.90 20.01
C MET A 62 2.60 -16.03 20.74
N TYR A 63 1.32 -16.36 20.60
CA TYR A 63 0.22 -15.54 21.11
C TYR A 63 0.36 -15.21 22.62
N HIS A 64 0.77 -16.17 23.43
CA HIS A 64 0.95 -15.97 24.87
C HIS A 64 2.16 -15.12 25.26
N ASP A 65 3.09 -14.89 24.31
CA ASP A 65 4.26 -14.03 24.50
C ASP A 65 4.06 -12.65 23.88
N ASP A 66 2.92 -12.42 23.23
CA ASP A 66 2.63 -11.17 22.53
C ASP A 66 2.06 -10.12 23.49
N ASP A 67 2.74 -8.99 23.59
CA ASP A 67 2.26 -7.81 24.30
C ASP A 67 1.56 -6.87 23.30
N ILE A 68 0.25 -7.07 23.12
CA ILE A 68 -0.56 -6.32 22.17
C ILE A 68 -0.81 -4.92 22.72
N GLN A 69 -0.08 -3.93 22.21
CA GLN A 69 -0.11 -2.53 22.67
C GLN A 69 -0.86 -1.58 21.73
N ILE A 70 -1.11 -1.99 20.49
CA ILE A 70 -1.74 -1.16 19.48
C ILE A 70 -2.94 -1.85 18.86
N ASN A 71 -3.91 -1.06 18.42
CA ASN A 71 -4.95 -1.54 17.52
C ASN A 71 -4.39 -1.71 16.11
N GLY A 72 -4.89 -2.70 15.39
CA GLY A 72 -4.47 -2.95 14.02
C GLY A 72 -5.59 -3.48 13.16
N TRP A 73 -5.24 -3.79 11.93
CA TRP A 73 -6.15 -4.28 10.89
C TRP A 73 -5.61 -5.58 10.29
N ASN A 74 -6.50 -6.38 9.77
CA ASN A 74 -6.12 -7.51 8.92
C ASN A 74 -5.81 -6.97 7.52
N ALA A 75 -4.57 -6.52 7.32
CA ALA A 75 -4.11 -5.85 6.10
C ALA A 75 -2.78 -6.40 5.57
N TYR A 76 -2.38 -7.59 6.00
CA TYR A 76 -1.19 -8.27 5.47
C TYR A 76 -1.51 -9.05 4.20
N MET A 77 -0.48 -9.23 3.35
CA MET A 77 -0.58 -10.11 2.19
C MET A 77 -0.73 -11.57 2.60
N THR A 78 -1.52 -12.33 1.83
CA THR A 78 -1.47 -13.78 1.93
C THR A 78 -0.14 -14.32 1.38
N PRO A 79 0.30 -15.52 1.80
CA PRO A 79 1.52 -16.12 1.25
C PRO A 79 1.51 -16.25 -0.28
N GLU A 80 0.36 -16.53 -0.89
CA GLU A 80 0.20 -16.64 -2.34
C GLU A 80 0.42 -15.28 -3.04
N GLN A 81 -0.11 -14.21 -2.46
CA GLN A 81 0.11 -12.85 -2.97
C GLN A 81 1.58 -12.45 -2.87
N ALA A 82 2.23 -12.73 -1.75
CA ALA A 82 3.64 -12.45 -1.55
C ALA A 82 4.52 -13.25 -2.51
N ALA A 83 4.25 -14.55 -2.67
CA ALA A 83 4.96 -15.42 -3.61
C ALA A 83 4.81 -14.93 -5.06
N ARG A 84 3.60 -14.53 -5.46
CA ARG A 84 3.34 -13.91 -6.77
C ARG A 84 4.15 -12.63 -6.95
N GLY A 85 4.20 -11.77 -5.97
CA GLY A 85 4.97 -10.53 -6.00
C GLY A 85 6.47 -10.79 -6.18
N LEU A 86 7.04 -11.72 -5.41
CA LEU A 86 8.44 -12.12 -5.52
C LEU A 86 8.77 -12.69 -6.91
N MET A 87 7.89 -13.52 -7.46
CA MET A 87 8.05 -14.09 -8.80
C MET A 87 8.02 -13.00 -9.88
N LEU A 88 7.10 -12.06 -9.79
CA LEU A 88 6.99 -10.93 -10.73
C LEU A 88 8.21 -10.00 -10.65
N MET A 89 8.81 -9.85 -9.47
CA MET A 89 10.00 -9.02 -9.28
C MET A 89 11.26 -9.61 -9.92
N GLN A 90 11.33 -10.92 -10.14
CA GLN A 90 12.53 -11.57 -10.72
C GLN A 90 12.92 -11.02 -12.08
N ASN A 91 11.93 -10.61 -12.90
CA ASN A 91 12.13 -10.06 -14.23
C ASN A 91 11.67 -8.61 -14.33
N TYR A 92 11.48 -7.95 -13.21
CA TYR A 92 11.04 -6.56 -13.18
C TYR A 92 12.18 -5.65 -13.66
N PRO A 93 11.93 -4.69 -14.59
CA PRO A 93 12.97 -3.80 -15.08
C PRO A 93 13.48 -2.88 -13.97
N GLU A 94 14.76 -2.55 -14.01
CA GLU A 94 15.37 -1.64 -13.05
C GLU A 94 14.78 -0.23 -13.14
N HIS A 95 14.58 0.24 -14.37
CA HIS A 95 13.97 1.54 -14.63
C HIS A 95 12.74 1.41 -15.50
N ILE A 96 11.66 2.03 -15.06
CA ILE A 96 10.38 2.06 -15.78
C ILE A 96 9.72 3.43 -15.52
N GLU A 97 9.06 3.96 -16.54
CA GLU A 97 8.32 5.22 -16.44
C GLU A 97 7.05 5.06 -15.60
N ASP A 98 6.59 6.16 -15.03
CA ASP A 98 5.32 6.23 -14.33
C ASP A 98 4.16 5.83 -15.26
N LEU A 99 3.12 5.23 -14.70
CA LEU A 99 1.90 5.00 -15.43
C LEU A 99 1.26 6.34 -15.80
N PRO A 100 0.65 6.43 -16.99
CA PRO A 100 0.01 7.66 -17.44
C PRO A 100 -1.15 8.05 -16.54
N GLU A 101 -1.47 9.36 -16.52
CA GLU A 101 -2.70 9.82 -15.92
C GLU A 101 -3.91 9.20 -16.63
N GLU A 102 -4.83 8.65 -15.84
CA GLU A 102 -6.10 8.17 -16.39
C GLU A 102 -7.02 9.36 -16.70
N PRO A 103 -7.93 9.22 -17.68
CA PRO A 103 -8.99 10.22 -17.88
C PRO A 103 -9.72 10.47 -16.55
N LEU A 104 -10.23 11.68 -16.38
CA LEU A 104 -10.97 12.08 -15.19
C LEU A 104 -12.00 11.02 -14.80
N TYR A 105 -11.96 10.61 -13.55
CA TYR A 105 -13.00 9.76 -12.98
C TYR A 105 -14.33 10.51 -13.03
N ARG A 106 -15.41 9.77 -13.24
CA ARG A 106 -16.75 10.33 -13.11
C ARG A 106 -16.96 10.84 -11.68
N ASP A 107 -17.65 11.96 -11.57
CA ASP A 107 -18.07 12.45 -10.25
C ASP A 107 -19.04 11.42 -9.63
N LEU A 108 -18.75 10.98 -8.39
CA LEU A 108 -19.60 10.02 -7.71
C LEU A 108 -21.03 10.54 -7.51
N ARG A 109 -21.22 11.86 -7.42
CA ARG A 109 -22.54 12.49 -7.32
C ARG A 109 -23.42 12.30 -8.55
N GLU A 110 -22.84 11.90 -9.71
CA GLU A 110 -23.61 11.52 -10.90
C GLU A 110 -24.35 10.19 -10.76
N PHE A 111 -24.01 9.39 -9.73
CA PHE A 111 -24.68 8.13 -9.46
C PHE A 111 -25.79 8.34 -8.43
N GLU A 112 -26.97 7.77 -8.68
CA GLU A 112 -28.13 7.89 -7.79
C GLU A 112 -27.80 7.53 -6.34
N LEU A 113 -26.97 6.50 -6.12
CA LEU A 113 -26.53 6.05 -4.80
C LEU A 113 -25.87 7.17 -3.98
N PHE A 114 -25.18 8.11 -4.63
CA PHE A 114 -24.42 9.18 -3.97
C PHE A 114 -25.00 10.56 -4.20
N SER A 115 -26.10 10.68 -4.97
CA SER A 115 -26.68 11.98 -5.32
C SER A 115 -27.25 12.75 -4.11
N ASN A 116 -27.61 12.03 -3.03
CA ASN A 116 -28.21 12.58 -1.81
C ASN A 116 -27.20 12.73 -0.66
N LEU A 117 -25.91 12.55 -0.90
CA LEU A 117 -24.88 12.88 0.09
C LEU A 117 -24.81 14.40 0.20
N GLU A 118 -25.53 14.97 1.19
CA GLU A 118 -25.32 16.33 1.59
C GLU A 118 -23.84 16.49 1.96
N THR A 119 -23.23 17.53 1.44
CA THR A 119 -21.87 17.94 1.77
C THR A 119 -21.83 18.17 3.29
N VAL A 120 -21.31 17.19 4.02
CA VAL A 120 -20.91 17.42 5.41
C VAL A 120 -19.71 18.36 5.32
N ALA A 121 -20.00 19.60 5.58
CA ALA A 121 -18.98 20.65 5.66
C ALA A 121 -18.09 20.44 6.90
#